data_67a6839eb338eb2a171e4c4885fe42ea
#
_entry.id   67a6839eb338eb2a171e4c4885fe42ea
#
_cell.length_a   1.000
_cell.length_b   1.000
_cell.length_c   1.000
_cell.angle_alpha   90.00
_cell.angle_beta   90.00
_cell.angle_gamma   90.00
#
_symmetry.space_group_name_H-M   'P 1'
#
loop_
_entity.id
_entity.type
_entity.pdbx_description
1 polymer ?
#
loop_
_entity_poly.entity_id
_entity_poly.type
_entity_poly.pdbx_seq_one_letter_code
_entity_poly.pdbx_strand_id
1 'polypeptide(L)'
;MEKKLKVLMLNGSPHENGNTALAFREMEQVFRENGVEVENILLGKKAIRGCIACGTCRKNGKCVFDDVVNELAEKFRDADGLVVGSPVYFGSANGTLVSALQRLFYSTSFDKSLKVGASVVCARRSGCTATFDELNKFFTLANMPVASSQYWNNIYGGIPGEAEADMEGRQVMRVLARNMIFLMRSIALAKAEIGVPRPEDTRHWTSFIR
;
A
#
# COMPACT_ATOMS: atom_id res chain seq x y z
N MET A 1 2.77 13.23 -24.71
CA MET A 1 3.04 13.64 -23.31
C MET A 1 3.29 12.36 -22.51
N GLU A 2 4.39 12.26 -21.82
CA GLU A 2 4.71 11.14 -20.96
C GLU A 2 3.68 11.05 -19.82
N LYS A 3 3.12 9.84 -19.58
CA LYS A 3 2.15 9.64 -18.51
C LYS A 3 2.82 9.94 -17.16
N LYS A 4 2.30 10.88 -16.42
CA LYS A 4 2.80 11.20 -15.08
C LYS A 4 2.53 10.05 -14.12
N LEU A 5 3.56 9.60 -13.40
CA LEU A 5 3.41 8.53 -12.40
C LEU A 5 2.53 8.99 -11.25
N LYS A 6 1.74 8.07 -10.72
CA LYS A 6 0.81 8.33 -9.61
C LYS A 6 0.97 7.30 -8.48
N VAL A 7 1.01 7.76 -7.24
CA VAL A 7 1.04 6.92 -6.03
C VAL A 7 -0.19 7.18 -5.18
N LEU A 8 -0.89 6.11 -4.84
CA LEU A 8 -1.95 6.11 -3.83
C LEU A 8 -1.35 5.75 -2.48
N MET A 9 -1.62 6.55 -1.44
CA MET A 9 -1.15 6.32 -0.08
C MET A 9 -2.34 6.14 0.86
N LEU A 10 -2.42 5.00 1.56
CA LEU A 10 -3.51 4.66 2.47
C LEU A 10 -3.02 4.70 3.92
N ASN A 11 -3.42 5.72 4.65
CA ASN A 11 -3.05 5.91 6.05
C ASN A 11 -4.06 5.25 6.99
N GLY A 12 -3.65 4.14 7.63
CA GLY A 12 -4.44 3.40 8.61
C GLY A 12 -4.43 3.99 10.02
N SER A 13 -3.65 5.05 10.27
CA SER A 13 -3.66 5.71 11.59
C SER A 13 -4.97 6.47 11.83
N PRO A 14 -5.56 6.41 13.03
CA PRO A 14 -6.68 7.28 13.39
C PRO A 14 -6.23 8.73 13.67
N HIS A 15 -4.94 8.99 13.79
CA HIS A 15 -4.37 10.30 14.06
C HIS A 15 -3.94 10.98 12.77
N GLU A 16 -4.64 12.04 12.38
CA GLU A 16 -4.39 12.79 11.15
C GLU A 16 -2.98 13.37 11.08
N ASN A 17 -2.48 13.88 12.22
CA ASN A 17 -1.13 14.41 12.37
C ASN A 17 -0.24 13.52 13.24
N GLY A 18 -0.48 12.20 13.22
CA GLY A 18 0.31 11.23 13.98
C GLY A 18 1.62 10.87 13.30
N ASN A 19 2.36 9.94 13.93
CA ASN A 19 3.68 9.52 13.46
C ASN A 19 3.63 8.78 12.11
N THR A 20 2.56 8.02 11.83
CA THR A 20 2.34 7.42 10.48
C THR A 20 2.15 8.52 9.42
N ALA A 21 1.46 9.60 9.76
CA ALA A 21 1.30 10.73 8.85
C ALA A 21 2.62 11.48 8.61
N LEU A 22 3.51 11.55 9.61
CA LEU A 22 4.85 12.08 9.43
C LEU A 22 5.66 11.22 8.44
N ALA A 23 5.64 9.90 8.60
CA ALA A 23 6.28 8.99 7.65
C ALA A 23 5.79 9.22 6.21
N PHE A 24 4.49 9.41 6.04
CA PHE A 24 3.89 9.70 4.74
C PHE A 24 4.33 11.05 4.19
N ARG A 25 4.41 12.10 5.02
CA ARG A 25 4.91 13.42 4.58
C ARG A 25 6.35 13.36 4.06
N GLU A 26 7.23 12.59 4.73
CA GLU A 26 8.62 12.38 4.26
C GLU A 26 8.67 11.73 2.86
N MET A 27 7.81 10.76 2.61
CA MET A 27 7.70 10.11 1.29
C MET A 27 7.05 11.03 0.26
N GLU A 28 5.96 11.68 0.62
CA GLU A 28 5.18 12.57 -0.25
C GLU A 28 6.01 13.73 -0.77
N GLN A 29 6.85 14.33 0.08
CA GLN A 29 7.78 15.36 -0.34
C GLN A 29 8.69 14.85 -1.47
N VAL A 30 9.31 13.68 -1.29
CA VAL A 30 10.20 13.09 -2.29
C VAL A 30 9.45 12.76 -3.59
N PHE A 31 8.24 12.22 -3.50
CA PHE A 31 7.42 11.96 -4.70
C PHE A 31 7.14 13.24 -5.49
N ARG A 32 6.68 14.30 -4.81
CA ARG A 32 6.34 15.59 -5.44
C ARG A 32 7.55 16.27 -6.07
N GLU A 33 8.70 16.29 -5.37
CA GLU A 33 9.96 16.81 -5.88
C GLU A 33 10.43 16.11 -7.17
N ASN A 34 10.03 14.84 -7.36
CA ASN A 34 10.36 14.04 -8.54
C ASN A 34 9.22 13.97 -9.59
N GLY A 35 8.21 14.82 -9.46
CA GLY A 35 7.12 14.93 -10.43
C GLY A 35 6.09 13.80 -10.37
N VAL A 36 6.04 13.01 -9.29
CA VAL A 36 5.05 11.96 -9.07
C VAL A 36 3.82 12.56 -8.40
N GLU A 37 2.64 12.24 -8.92
CA GLU A 37 1.38 12.62 -8.29
C GLU A 37 1.12 11.73 -7.06
N VAL A 38 0.65 12.36 -5.98
CA VAL A 38 0.34 11.65 -4.74
C VAL A 38 -1.08 11.94 -4.32
N GLU A 39 -1.79 10.89 -4.01
CA GLU A 39 -3.08 10.96 -3.34
C GLU A 39 -3.00 10.22 -2.00
N ASN A 40 -3.18 10.95 -0.89
CA ASN A 40 -3.08 10.43 0.47
C ASN A 40 -4.47 10.39 1.11
N ILE A 41 -4.90 9.20 1.55
CA ILE A 41 -6.23 8.97 2.11
C ILE A 41 -6.13 8.42 3.52
N LEU A 42 -6.73 9.15 4.47
CA LEU A 42 -6.82 8.75 5.86
C LEU A 42 -7.99 7.77 6.05
N LEU A 43 -7.68 6.55 6.46
CA LEU A 43 -8.66 5.48 6.68
C LEU A 43 -8.94 5.22 8.16
N GLY A 44 -7.99 5.46 9.04
CA GLY A 44 -8.04 4.99 10.41
C GLY A 44 -9.22 5.47 11.27
N LYS A 45 -9.92 6.53 10.86
CA LYS A 45 -11.15 7.03 11.51
C LYS A 45 -12.44 6.53 10.85
N LYS A 46 -12.35 5.85 9.69
CA LYS A 46 -13.54 5.41 8.95
C LYS A 46 -14.10 4.11 9.51
N ALA A 47 -15.42 3.99 9.53
CA ALA A 47 -16.10 2.76 9.92
C ALA A 47 -16.08 1.76 8.75
N ILE A 48 -14.99 1.03 8.58
CA ILE A 48 -14.81 0.05 7.52
C ILE A 48 -14.93 -1.36 8.11
N ARG A 49 -15.97 -2.08 7.71
CA ARG A 49 -16.14 -3.48 8.12
C ARG A 49 -15.33 -4.43 7.24
N GLY A 50 -14.98 -5.59 7.79
CA GLY A 50 -14.29 -6.65 7.08
C GLY A 50 -15.13 -7.29 5.96
N CYS A 51 -14.48 -8.09 5.11
CA CYS A 51 -15.14 -8.86 4.07
C CYS A 51 -16.05 -9.93 4.67
N ILE A 52 -17.28 -10.05 4.17
CA ILE A 52 -18.27 -11.07 4.58
C ILE A 52 -18.34 -12.27 3.62
N ALA A 53 -17.41 -12.37 2.69
CA ALA A 53 -17.31 -13.47 1.71
C ALA A 53 -18.60 -13.70 0.87
N CYS A 54 -19.43 -12.68 0.64
CA CYS A 54 -20.70 -12.78 -0.07
C CYS A 54 -20.59 -13.10 -1.57
N GLY A 55 -19.39 -12.99 -2.16
CA GLY A 55 -19.13 -13.28 -3.56
C GLY A 55 -19.70 -12.26 -4.58
N THR A 56 -20.41 -11.24 -4.15
CA THR A 56 -21.05 -10.24 -5.04
C THR A 56 -20.04 -9.55 -5.96
N CYS A 57 -18.83 -9.26 -5.47
CA CYS A 57 -17.79 -8.60 -6.25
C CYS A 57 -17.30 -9.43 -7.45
N ARG A 58 -17.39 -10.74 -7.41
CA ARG A 58 -17.05 -11.61 -8.56
C ARG A 58 -18.01 -11.41 -9.74
N LYS A 59 -19.26 -10.98 -9.46
CA LYS A 59 -20.29 -10.75 -10.48
C LYS A 59 -20.29 -9.28 -10.93
N ASN A 60 -20.16 -8.35 -9.98
CA ASN A 60 -20.40 -6.92 -10.22
C ASN A 60 -19.11 -6.10 -10.33
N GLY A 61 -17.94 -6.70 -10.08
CA GLY A 61 -16.64 -6.00 -10.14
C GLY A 61 -16.41 -4.97 -9.02
N LYS A 62 -17.32 -4.88 -8.03
CA LYS A 62 -17.21 -3.97 -6.88
C LYS A 62 -17.74 -4.58 -5.59
N CYS A 63 -17.30 -4.07 -4.45
CA CYS A 63 -17.78 -4.51 -3.14
C CYS A 63 -19.27 -4.17 -2.98
N VAL A 64 -20.01 -5.06 -2.30
CA VAL A 64 -21.44 -4.86 -2.00
C VAL A 64 -21.69 -3.69 -1.04
N PHE A 65 -20.70 -3.39 -0.18
CA PHE A 65 -20.78 -2.23 0.71
C PHE A 65 -20.41 -0.97 -0.05
N ASP A 66 -21.34 -0.05 -0.11
CA ASP A 66 -21.16 1.25 -0.78
C ASP A 66 -20.50 2.22 0.20
N ASP A 67 -19.18 2.11 0.30
CA ASP A 67 -18.32 2.94 1.16
C ASP A 67 -17.00 3.27 0.45
N VAL A 68 -16.09 3.91 1.16
CA VAL A 68 -14.80 4.37 0.64
C VAL A 68 -14.00 3.29 -0.11
N VAL A 69 -14.21 2.00 0.15
CA VAL A 69 -13.46 0.93 -0.52
C VAL A 69 -13.73 0.89 -2.02
N ASN A 70 -14.95 1.19 -2.45
CA ASN A 70 -15.28 1.29 -3.88
C ASN A 70 -14.60 2.51 -4.53
N GLU A 71 -14.51 3.63 -3.82
CA GLU A 71 -13.76 4.82 -4.29
C GLU A 71 -12.25 4.53 -4.39
N LEU A 72 -11.69 3.82 -3.39
CA LEU A 72 -10.30 3.40 -3.41
C LEU A 72 -9.98 2.48 -4.60
N ALA A 73 -10.92 1.66 -5.03
CA ALA A 73 -10.75 0.77 -6.17
C ALA A 73 -10.45 1.53 -7.46
N GLU A 74 -11.17 2.61 -7.73
CA GLU A 74 -10.94 3.47 -8.90
C GLU A 74 -9.57 4.17 -8.81
N LYS A 75 -9.26 4.76 -7.65
CA LYS A 75 -7.99 5.43 -7.41
C LYS A 75 -6.80 4.47 -7.53
N PHE A 76 -6.94 3.25 -7.04
CA PHE A 76 -5.90 2.23 -7.14
C PHE A 76 -5.72 1.71 -8.57
N ARG A 77 -6.80 1.64 -9.37
CA ARG A 77 -6.70 1.30 -10.79
C ARG A 77 -5.75 2.25 -11.51
N ASP A 78 -5.86 3.55 -11.25
CA ASP A 78 -5.12 4.59 -11.94
C ASP A 78 -3.69 4.81 -11.40
N ALA A 79 -3.39 4.31 -10.20
CA ALA A 79 -2.10 4.46 -9.56
C ALA A 79 -1.06 3.48 -10.14
N ASP A 80 0.19 3.91 -10.22
CA ASP A 80 1.36 3.09 -10.56
C ASP A 80 2.02 2.49 -9.31
N GLY A 81 1.77 3.06 -8.13
CA GLY A 81 2.23 2.58 -6.83
C GLY A 81 1.16 2.67 -5.75
N LEU A 82 1.26 1.79 -4.75
CA LEU A 82 0.42 1.77 -3.56
C LEU A 82 1.27 1.73 -2.31
N VAL A 83 1.15 2.75 -1.46
CA VAL A 83 1.74 2.75 -0.11
C VAL A 83 0.65 2.52 0.91
N VAL A 84 0.86 1.60 1.83
CA VAL A 84 -0.02 1.38 2.98
C VAL A 84 0.73 1.63 4.28
N GLY A 85 0.20 2.47 5.15
CA GLY A 85 0.83 2.82 6.41
C GLY A 85 -0.04 2.50 7.61
N SER A 86 0.53 1.91 8.65
CA SER A 86 -0.20 1.52 9.85
C SER A 86 0.60 1.79 11.13
N PRO A 87 -0.08 2.25 12.20
CA PRO A 87 0.44 2.03 13.53
C PRO A 87 0.38 0.54 13.89
N VAL A 88 1.26 0.11 14.78
CA VAL A 88 1.25 -1.25 15.35
C VAL A 88 0.27 -1.31 16.52
N TYR A 89 -0.72 -2.17 16.41
CA TYR A 89 -1.65 -2.51 17.48
C TYR A 89 -1.57 -4.00 17.79
N PHE A 90 -1.10 -4.35 18.99
CA PHE A 90 -0.92 -5.75 19.40
C PHE A 90 -0.08 -6.60 18.42
N GLY A 91 0.95 -6.01 17.80
CA GLY A 91 1.81 -6.71 16.84
C GLY A 91 1.20 -6.90 15.44
N SER A 92 0.12 -6.20 15.14
CA SER A 92 -0.61 -6.26 13.86
C SER A 92 -0.93 -4.85 13.34
N ALA A 93 -1.35 -4.75 12.10
CA ALA A 93 -1.81 -3.50 11.52
C ALA A 93 -3.18 -3.07 12.10
N ASN A 94 -3.51 -1.78 11.99
CA ASN A 94 -4.82 -1.27 12.34
C ASN A 94 -5.93 -2.06 11.61
N GLY A 95 -6.90 -2.57 12.36
CA GLY A 95 -7.98 -3.42 11.83
C GLY A 95 -8.82 -2.76 10.74
N THR A 96 -9.01 -1.43 10.79
CA THR A 96 -9.70 -0.67 9.75
C THR A 96 -8.92 -0.73 8.41
N LEU A 97 -7.59 -0.58 8.46
CA LEU A 97 -6.75 -0.70 7.28
C LEU A 97 -6.80 -2.12 6.71
N VAL A 98 -6.65 -3.14 7.55
CA VAL A 98 -6.71 -4.55 7.13
C VAL A 98 -8.06 -4.87 6.49
N SER A 99 -9.16 -4.42 7.10
CA SER A 99 -10.52 -4.57 6.53
C SER A 99 -10.67 -3.91 5.17
N ALA A 100 -10.11 -2.70 5.02
CA ALA A 100 -10.11 -2.00 3.74
C ALA A 100 -9.30 -2.76 2.67
N LEU A 101 -8.08 -3.20 3.01
CA LEU A 101 -7.20 -3.92 2.09
C LEU A 101 -7.79 -5.27 1.66
N GLN A 102 -8.34 -6.06 2.60
CA GLN A 102 -9.01 -7.33 2.26
C GLN A 102 -10.11 -7.11 1.23
N ARG A 103 -10.96 -6.11 1.45
CA ARG A 103 -12.06 -5.82 0.54
C ARG A 103 -11.56 -5.22 -0.78
N LEU A 104 -10.62 -4.30 -0.75
CA LEU A 104 -10.03 -3.67 -1.93
C LEU A 104 -9.40 -4.70 -2.85
N PHE A 105 -8.53 -5.56 -2.32
CA PHE A 105 -7.85 -6.58 -3.12
C PHE A 105 -8.80 -7.69 -3.61
N TYR A 106 -9.84 -8.00 -2.85
CA TYR A 106 -10.84 -9.02 -3.22
C TYR A 106 -11.86 -8.54 -4.25
N SER A 107 -12.26 -7.26 -4.17
CA SER A 107 -13.35 -6.73 -5.01
C SER A 107 -12.89 -6.13 -6.33
N THR A 108 -11.59 -5.96 -6.54
CA THR A 108 -11.05 -5.37 -7.76
C THR A 108 -10.59 -6.43 -8.75
N SER A 109 -11.11 -6.38 -9.98
CA SER A 109 -10.80 -7.32 -11.07
C SER A 109 -9.68 -6.84 -11.99
N PHE A 110 -9.25 -5.57 -11.91
CA PHE A 110 -8.15 -5.08 -12.74
C PHE A 110 -6.82 -5.73 -12.35
N ASP A 111 -5.93 -5.84 -13.33
CA ASP A 111 -4.58 -6.34 -13.12
C ASP A 111 -3.76 -5.40 -12.23
N LYS A 112 -3.25 -5.93 -11.13
CA LYS A 112 -2.39 -5.21 -10.16
C LYS A 112 -0.92 -5.51 -10.36
N SER A 113 -0.60 -6.48 -11.22
CA SER A 113 0.77 -6.89 -11.48
C SER A 113 1.62 -5.70 -11.92
N LEU A 114 2.86 -5.67 -11.44
CA LEU A 114 3.81 -4.61 -11.75
C LEU A 114 3.44 -3.20 -11.25
N LYS A 115 2.35 -3.02 -10.46
CA LYS A 115 2.22 -1.82 -9.62
C LYS A 115 3.15 -1.98 -8.41
N VAL A 116 3.88 -0.92 -8.06
CA VAL A 116 4.87 -1.00 -6.96
C VAL A 116 4.17 -0.86 -5.62
N GLY A 117 4.33 -1.85 -4.74
CA GLY A 117 3.80 -1.84 -3.38
C GLY A 117 4.84 -1.41 -2.34
N ALA A 118 4.42 -0.73 -1.28
CA ALA A 118 5.24 -0.49 -0.10
C ALA A 118 4.38 -0.44 1.16
N SER A 119 4.84 -1.07 2.24
CA SER A 119 4.27 -0.91 3.58
C SER A 119 5.15 -0.02 4.45
N VAL A 120 4.52 0.77 5.31
CA VAL A 120 5.15 1.64 6.30
C VAL A 120 4.55 1.34 7.65
N VAL A 121 5.38 1.12 8.66
CA VAL A 121 4.93 0.71 9.99
C VAL A 121 5.43 1.70 11.03
N CYS A 122 4.53 2.12 11.93
CA CYS A 122 4.87 3.00 13.03
C CYS A 122 4.59 2.31 14.37
N ALA A 123 5.59 2.28 15.25
CA ALA A 123 5.43 1.75 16.61
C ALA A 123 6.14 2.60 17.64
N ARG A 124 5.66 2.50 18.89
CA ARG A 124 6.41 3.03 20.04
C ARG A 124 7.69 2.22 20.29
N ARG A 125 7.64 0.88 20.14
CA ARG A 125 8.78 0.00 20.50
C ARG A 125 8.91 -1.25 19.64
N SER A 126 7.92 -2.14 19.63
CA SER A 126 8.05 -3.47 19.02
C SER A 126 6.81 -3.84 18.19
N GLY A 127 6.89 -4.99 17.49
CA GLY A 127 5.81 -5.49 16.64
C GLY A 127 5.86 -5.01 15.19
N CYS A 128 6.86 -4.18 14.82
CA CYS A 128 6.98 -3.67 13.47
C CYS A 128 7.15 -4.77 12.43
N THR A 129 8.04 -5.75 12.67
CA THR A 129 8.32 -6.82 11.70
C THR A 129 7.08 -7.63 11.36
N ALA A 130 6.33 -8.06 12.38
CA ALA A 130 5.09 -8.81 12.15
C ALA A 130 4.04 -8.01 11.35
N THR A 131 3.89 -6.73 11.69
CA THR A 131 2.96 -5.82 10.98
C THR A 131 3.43 -5.54 9.55
N PHE A 132 4.73 -5.36 9.35
CA PHE A 132 5.34 -5.18 8.04
C PHE A 132 5.10 -6.39 7.13
N ASP A 133 5.33 -7.60 7.64
CA ASP A 133 5.08 -8.85 6.92
C ASP A 133 3.60 -9.05 6.60
N GLU A 134 2.72 -8.73 7.56
CA GLU A 134 1.27 -8.78 7.36
C GLU A 134 0.83 -7.93 6.16
N LEU A 135 1.30 -6.69 6.08
CA LEU A 135 0.91 -5.76 5.02
C LEU A 135 1.51 -6.14 3.66
N ASN A 136 2.76 -6.62 3.62
CA ASN A 136 3.41 -7.01 2.38
C ASN A 136 2.77 -8.23 1.70
N LYS A 137 2.05 -9.07 2.43
CA LYS A 137 1.32 -10.22 1.86
C LYS A 137 0.26 -9.80 0.83
N PHE A 138 -0.36 -8.64 0.98
CA PHE A 138 -1.31 -8.13 0.00
C PHE A 138 -0.65 -7.88 -1.35
N PHE A 139 0.55 -7.32 -1.36
CA PHE A 139 1.29 -7.03 -2.58
C PHE A 139 1.81 -8.30 -3.26
N THR A 140 2.44 -9.18 -2.50
CA THR A 140 3.04 -10.41 -3.03
C THR A 140 1.98 -11.33 -3.63
N LEU A 141 0.80 -11.47 -3.01
CA LEU A 141 -0.31 -12.24 -3.57
C LEU A 141 -0.85 -11.64 -4.89
N ALA A 142 -0.75 -10.33 -5.06
CA ALA A 142 -1.24 -9.60 -6.23
C ALA A 142 -0.18 -9.44 -7.34
N ASN A 143 0.95 -10.14 -7.25
CA ASN A 143 2.08 -10.04 -8.18
C ASN A 143 2.62 -8.60 -8.32
N MET A 144 2.59 -7.85 -7.23
CA MET A 144 3.14 -6.51 -7.14
C MET A 144 4.57 -6.57 -6.59
N PRO A 145 5.57 -5.96 -7.24
CA PRO A 145 6.90 -5.83 -6.64
C PRO A 145 6.84 -4.96 -5.39
N VAL A 146 7.47 -5.45 -4.31
CA VAL A 146 7.54 -4.75 -3.03
C VAL A 146 8.82 -3.93 -2.99
N ALA A 147 8.69 -2.62 -2.79
CA ALA A 147 9.83 -1.73 -2.65
C ALA A 147 10.47 -1.89 -1.25
N SER A 148 11.78 -1.98 -1.24
CA SER A 148 12.60 -1.94 -0.03
C SER A 148 13.26 -0.57 0.13
N SER A 149 13.71 -0.29 1.36
CA SER A 149 14.54 0.86 1.69
C SER A 149 15.94 0.40 2.12
N GLN A 150 16.70 1.28 2.74
CA GLN A 150 18.01 0.95 3.34
C GLN A 150 17.89 0.13 4.62
N TYR A 151 16.69 0.04 5.21
CA TYR A 151 16.31 -0.78 6.35
C TYR A 151 14.83 -1.18 6.21
N TRP A 152 14.26 -1.95 7.16
CA TRP A 152 12.82 -2.18 7.20
C TRP A 152 12.07 -0.86 7.33
N ASN A 153 10.93 -0.74 6.65
CA ASN A 153 10.18 0.50 6.52
C ASN A 153 9.45 0.89 7.82
N ASN A 154 10.22 1.09 8.88
CA ASN A 154 9.73 1.42 10.21
C ASN A 154 10.04 2.87 10.57
N ILE A 155 9.17 3.46 11.37
CA ILE A 155 9.38 4.72 12.06
C ILE A 155 8.88 4.60 13.50
N TYR A 156 9.56 5.23 14.44
CA TYR A 156 9.26 5.08 15.86
C TYR A 156 8.72 6.37 16.47
N GLY A 157 7.67 6.22 17.31
CA GLY A 157 7.06 7.29 18.07
C GLY A 157 5.80 6.79 18.78
N GLY A 158 5.64 7.11 20.05
CA GLY A 158 4.50 6.70 20.88
C GLY A 158 3.35 7.70 20.83
N ILE A 159 3.64 9.00 20.99
CA ILE A 159 2.66 10.07 20.88
C ILE A 159 2.87 10.88 19.59
N PRO A 160 1.86 11.60 19.10
CA PRO A 160 2.01 12.43 17.91
C PRO A 160 3.19 13.39 18.01
N GLY A 161 4.04 13.42 16.96
CA GLY A 161 5.21 14.26 16.87
C GLY A 161 6.53 13.61 17.31
N GLU A 162 6.51 12.55 18.12
CA GLU A 162 7.77 11.92 18.57
C GLU A 162 8.62 11.36 17.43
N ALA A 163 8.01 10.90 16.36
CA ALA A 163 8.75 10.40 15.20
C ALA A 163 9.57 11.49 14.48
N GLU A 164 9.40 12.76 14.80
CA GLU A 164 10.27 13.83 14.30
C GLU A 164 11.72 13.67 14.80
N ALA A 165 11.91 13.06 15.96
CA ALA A 165 13.21 12.74 16.51
C ALA A 165 13.82 11.45 15.94
N ASP A 166 13.04 10.60 15.27
CA ASP A 166 13.54 9.39 14.62
C ASP A 166 14.18 9.70 13.26
N MET A 167 15.41 10.18 13.33
CA MET A 167 16.17 10.59 12.14
C MET A 167 16.41 9.45 11.17
N GLU A 168 16.64 8.22 11.67
CA GLU A 168 16.84 7.03 10.85
C GLU A 168 15.54 6.65 10.14
N GLY A 169 14.44 6.52 10.88
CA GLY A 169 13.13 6.19 10.30
C GLY A 169 12.70 7.18 9.22
N ARG A 170 12.89 8.48 9.45
CA ARG A 170 12.63 9.53 8.44
C ARG A 170 13.51 9.35 7.19
N GLN A 171 14.79 9.02 7.38
CA GLN A 171 15.69 8.74 6.25
C GLN A 171 15.25 7.49 5.48
N VAL A 172 14.85 6.42 6.19
CA VAL A 172 14.28 5.20 5.59
C VAL A 172 13.06 5.54 4.71
N MET A 173 12.16 6.41 5.16
CA MET A 173 10.99 6.84 4.37
C MET A 173 11.39 7.56 3.07
N ARG A 174 12.35 8.47 3.14
CA ARG A 174 12.84 9.18 1.94
C ARG A 174 13.54 8.26 0.94
N VAL A 175 14.34 7.29 1.44
CA VAL A 175 14.97 6.28 0.58
C VAL A 175 13.94 5.37 -0.04
N LEU A 176 12.95 4.92 0.73
CA LEU A 176 11.84 4.12 0.22
C LEU A 176 11.13 4.81 -0.95
N ALA A 177 10.80 6.08 -0.80
CA ALA A 177 10.15 6.85 -1.87
C ALA A 177 11.02 6.93 -3.14
N ARG A 178 12.33 7.17 -2.99
CA ARG A 178 13.27 7.16 -4.13
C ARG A 178 13.33 5.80 -4.83
N ASN A 179 13.38 4.71 -4.06
CA ASN A 179 13.40 3.36 -4.60
C ASN A 179 12.09 3.01 -5.32
N MET A 180 10.94 3.43 -4.77
CA MET A 180 9.66 3.29 -5.46
C MET A 180 9.64 4.02 -6.80
N ILE A 181 10.12 5.28 -6.84
CA ILE A 181 10.21 6.06 -8.09
C ILE A 181 11.06 5.34 -9.11
N PHE A 182 12.23 4.85 -8.69
CA PHE A 182 13.12 4.10 -9.57
C PHE A 182 12.44 2.86 -10.14
N LEU A 183 11.79 2.06 -9.30
CA LEU A 183 11.07 0.86 -9.73
C LEU A 183 9.91 1.20 -10.68
N MET A 184 9.08 2.18 -10.37
CA MET A 184 7.96 2.58 -11.22
C MET A 184 8.44 3.07 -12.59
N ARG A 185 9.52 3.88 -12.63
CA ARG A 185 10.12 4.33 -13.90
C ARG A 185 10.72 3.17 -14.69
N SER A 186 11.47 2.28 -14.04
CA SER A 186 12.06 1.10 -14.66
C SER A 186 10.99 0.18 -15.27
N ILE A 187 9.89 -0.04 -14.53
CA ILE A 187 8.76 -0.83 -15.00
C ILE A 187 8.09 -0.16 -16.21
N ALA A 188 7.91 1.16 -16.17
CA ALA A 188 7.32 1.90 -17.30
C ALA A 188 8.19 1.79 -18.56
N LEU A 189 9.50 1.95 -18.41
CA LEU A 189 10.46 1.78 -19.51
C LEU A 189 10.48 0.34 -20.04
N ALA A 190 10.56 -0.63 -19.14
CA ALA A 190 10.57 -2.04 -19.55
C ALA A 190 9.28 -2.45 -20.28
N LYS A 191 8.12 -1.96 -19.80
CA LYS A 191 6.83 -2.19 -20.50
C LYS A 191 6.82 -1.63 -21.92
N ALA A 192 7.46 -0.49 -22.14
CA ALA A 192 7.52 0.15 -23.45
C ALA A 192 8.49 -0.59 -24.40
N GLU A 193 9.62 -1.07 -23.89
CA GLU A 193 10.69 -1.68 -24.69
C GLU A 193 10.50 -3.18 -24.96
N ILE A 194 10.14 -3.94 -23.94
CA ILE A 194 10.09 -5.41 -24.00
C ILE A 194 8.69 -5.99 -23.70
N GLY A 195 7.73 -5.14 -23.39
CA GLY A 195 6.38 -5.56 -23.00
C GLY A 195 6.27 -6.05 -21.56
N VAL A 196 5.15 -6.68 -21.24
CA VAL A 196 4.91 -7.26 -19.91
C VAL A 196 5.27 -8.75 -19.91
N PRO A 197 5.72 -9.32 -18.77
CA PRO A 197 5.90 -10.75 -18.63
C PRO A 197 4.61 -11.49 -19.00
N ARG A 198 4.74 -12.54 -19.83
CA ARG A 198 3.58 -13.35 -20.19
C ARG A 198 3.12 -14.18 -18.99
N PRO A 199 1.82 -14.19 -18.68
CA PRO A 199 1.28 -15.16 -17.73
C PRO A 199 1.35 -16.58 -18.34
N GLU A 200 1.23 -17.61 -17.51
CA GLU A 200 1.01 -18.97 -17.98
C GLU A 200 -0.29 -19.06 -18.80
N ASP A 201 -0.27 -19.81 -19.90
CA ASP A 201 -1.43 -19.98 -20.79
C ASP A 201 -2.59 -20.68 -20.05
N THR A 202 -2.25 -21.58 -19.13
CA THR A 202 -3.23 -22.28 -18.30
C THR A 202 -2.92 -22.09 -16.83
N ARG A 203 -3.82 -21.43 -16.10
CA ARG A 203 -3.69 -21.28 -14.65
C ARG A 203 -4.30 -22.48 -13.94
N HIS A 204 -3.47 -23.25 -13.26
CA HIS A 204 -3.92 -24.35 -12.40
C HIS A 204 -4.38 -23.83 -11.05
N TRP A 205 -5.56 -24.30 -10.62
CA TRP A 205 -6.11 -24.03 -9.30
C TRP A 205 -6.10 -25.31 -8.48
N THR A 206 -5.48 -25.26 -7.32
CA THR A 206 -5.43 -26.41 -6.41
C THR A 206 -6.35 -26.18 -5.23
N SER A 207 -7.18 -27.19 -4.94
CA SER A 207 -7.91 -27.31 -3.68
C SER A 207 -7.42 -28.57 -2.97
N PHE A 208 -7.10 -28.46 -1.68
CA PHE A 208 -6.69 -29.61 -0.87
C PHE A 208 -7.87 -30.43 -0.34
N ILE A 209 -9.10 -29.99 -0.61
CA ILE A 209 -10.32 -30.75 -0.35
C ILE A 209 -10.67 -31.48 -1.64
N ARG A 210 -10.66 -32.81 -1.58
CA ARG A 210 -10.99 -33.72 -2.69
C ARG A 210 -12.33 -34.35 -2.43
#